data_3847919ec42cf6efb4a5294821c2aba3
#
_entry.id   3847919ec42cf6efb4a5294821c2aba3
#
_cell.length_a   1.000
_cell.length_b   1.000
_cell.length_c   1.000
_cell.angle_alpha   90.00
_cell.angle_beta   90.00
_cell.angle_gamma   90.00
#
_symmetry.space_group_name_H-M   'P 1'
#
loop_
_entity.id
_entity.type
_entity.pdbx_description
1 polymer ?
#
loop_
_entity_poly.entity_id
_entity_poly.type
_entity_poly.pdbx_seq_one_letter_code
_entity_poly.pdbx_strand_id
1 'polypeptide(L)'
;MDAIQKLNDAIAKVAGGNDLYDTYKETWQYLLESYIGGEEYRRANHLVRYQLETEPEYQARLRTTPLENHCASVISVYNSFLFRTEPKRDLGSIENLAETYDFMRDADFDGRSLDNFMKDVATWTSVFGHAWVVVSKPNINATTRGDEVEAGVRPYLSVLTPLVVLDWNWSRSPSGRYQLNYFKYLEDVNKDVHTVKEWTNDVITTTVIDMGEETITDTIIEPNGLGKIPAVCVYNKKGVVKSIGISDIADIADAQRFIYNATSEIDQSIRLDSHPSLVKTPETNAGIGAGSIIHMPENLDPGLKPYILEFSGASVDKILGAIQHQVSNIDKMANTGAVRATESRVMSGIAMETEFQLLNAKLSEKADQLELAEEQIWKLFCEYMGYAWNGDIDYPGSFNIRDTGSEIAQLKTAAETSPNDPQIQKGIAIKVAEWMELEYDEDEVMPTTTPEDRPVHMQEMIMGGYEDAQILALHPEVTQNDINNARTALLTNQGE
;
A
#
# COMPACT_ATOMS: atom_id res chain seq x y z
N MET A 1 -14.80 -23.33 -11.75
CA MET A 1 -14.38 -22.18 -12.61
C MET A 1 -13.85 -21.13 -11.66
N ASP A 2 -12.69 -20.62 -11.94
CA ASP A 2 -11.96 -19.67 -11.12
C ASP A 2 -12.64 -18.30 -11.07
N ALA A 3 -12.52 -17.57 -9.96
CA ALA A 3 -13.15 -16.25 -9.82
C ALA A 3 -12.60 -15.23 -10.85
N ILE A 4 -11.29 -15.27 -11.10
CA ILE A 4 -10.66 -14.42 -12.13
C ILE A 4 -11.10 -14.85 -13.53
N GLN A 5 -11.20 -16.14 -13.82
CA GLN A 5 -11.68 -16.62 -15.12
C GLN A 5 -13.14 -16.20 -15.36
N LYS A 6 -13.99 -16.29 -14.33
CA LYS A 6 -15.38 -15.81 -14.43
C LYS A 6 -15.45 -14.29 -14.68
N LEU A 7 -14.61 -13.53 -13.99
CA LEU A 7 -14.51 -12.09 -14.21
C LEU A 7 -14.07 -11.77 -15.64
N ASN A 8 -13.04 -12.47 -16.14
CA ASN A 8 -12.54 -12.30 -17.49
C ASN A 8 -13.59 -12.66 -18.56
N ASP A 9 -14.32 -13.76 -18.36
CA ASP A 9 -15.38 -14.18 -19.27
C ASP A 9 -16.54 -13.15 -19.28
N ALA A 10 -16.87 -12.59 -18.11
CA ALA A 10 -17.86 -11.53 -17.99
C ALA A 10 -17.41 -10.25 -18.70
N ILE A 11 -16.18 -9.82 -18.46
CA ILE A 11 -15.60 -8.65 -19.10
C ILE A 11 -15.58 -8.83 -20.63
N ALA A 12 -15.17 -9.99 -21.13
CA ALA A 12 -15.09 -10.25 -22.58
C ALA A 12 -16.43 -10.12 -23.29
N LYS A 13 -17.54 -10.41 -22.59
CA LYS A 13 -18.90 -10.32 -23.16
C LYS A 13 -19.49 -8.91 -23.09
N VAL A 14 -19.08 -8.10 -22.15
CA VAL A 14 -19.65 -6.77 -21.88
C VAL A 14 -18.74 -5.64 -22.36
N ALA A 15 -17.43 -5.88 -22.42
CA ALA A 15 -16.45 -4.90 -22.88
C ALA A 15 -16.67 -4.58 -24.37
N GLY A 16 -16.63 -3.33 -24.70
CA GLY A 16 -16.70 -2.87 -26.09
C GLY A 16 -16.47 -1.37 -26.18
N GLY A 17 -15.53 -0.96 -27.01
CA GLY A 17 -15.40 0.41 -27.46
C GLY A 17 -14.33 1.28 -26.84
N ASN A 18 -13.54 0.80 -25.87
CA ASN A 18 -12.42 1.59 -25.35
C ASN A 18 -11.06 0.99 -25.77
N ASP A 19 -10.38 1.61 -26.72
CA ASP A 19 -9.09 1.15 -27.24
C ASP A 19 -7.99 1.09 -26.15
N LEU A 20 -8.05 1.97 -25.15
CA LEU A 20 -7.09 1.96 -24.03
C LEU A 20 -7.32 0.75 -23.13
N TYR A 21 -8.57 0.44 -22.82
CA TYR A 21 -8.91 -0.76 -22.04
C TYR A 21 -8.37 -2.01 -22.74
N ASP A 22 -8.67 -2.16 -24.03
CA ASP A 22 -8.22 -3.31 -24.83
C ASP A 22 -6.72 -3.43 -24.93
N THR A 23 -6.02 -2.29 -24.93
CA THR A 23 -4.53 -2.25 -24.97
C THR A 23 -3.91 -2.72 -23.66
N TYR A 24 -4.49 -2.36 -22.50
CA TYR A 24 -3.86 -2.56 -21.20
C TYR A 24 -4.43 -3.73 -20.40
N LYS A 25 -5.59 -4.30 -20.75
CA LYS A 25 -6.27 -5.34 -19.97
C LYS A 25 -5.40 -6.57 -19.71
N GLU A 26 -4.64 -7.04 -20.70
CA GLU A 26 -3.74 -8.20 -20.54
C GLU A 26 -2.60 -7.90 -19.56
N THR A 27 -2.07 -6.67 -19.60
CA THR A 27 -1.06 -6.21 -18.65
C THR A 27 -1.63 -6.16 -17.23
N TRP A 28 -2.82 -5.59 -17.06
CA TRP A 28 -3.47 -5.53 -15.74
C TRP A 28 -3.78 -6.91 -15.19
N GLN A 29 -4.23 -7.83 -16.05
CA GLN A 29 -4.45 -9.22 -15.65
C GLN A 29 -3.17 -9.88 -15.17
N TYR A 30 -2.07 -9.75 -15.92
CA TYR A 30 -0.76 -10.27 -15.53
C TYR A 30 -0.27 -9.70 -14.19
N LEU A 31 -0.49 -8.41 -13.95
CA LEU A 31 -0.13 -7.77 -12.69
C LEU A 31 -0.98 -8.31 -11.52
N LEU A 32 -2.29 -8.51 -11.75
CA LEU A 32 -3.18 -9.09 -10.76
C LEU A 32 -2.75 -10.51 -10.37
N GLU A 33 -2.51 -11.36 -11.36
CA GLU A 33 -2.04 -12.74 -11.17
C GLU A 33 -0.71 -12.77 -10.41
N SER A 34 0.21 -11.86 -10.76
CA SER A 34 1.52 -11.74 -10.10
C SER A 34 1.41 -11.28 -8.65
N TYR A 35 0.44 -10.42 -8.32
CA TYR A 35 0.18 -9.96 -6.96
C TYR A 35 -0.53 -11.03 -6.12
N ILE A 36 -1.60 -11.65 -6.64
CA ILE A 36 -2.35 -12.68 -5.91
C ILE A 36 -1.48 -13.92 -5.68
N GLY A 37 -0.72 -14.34 -6.71
CA GLY A 37 0.11 -15.53 -6.62
C GLY A 37 -0.68 -16.83 -6.48
N GLY A 38 -0.12 -17.83 -5.80
CA GLY A 38 -0.78 -19.09 -5.49
C GLY A 38 -1.31 -19.86 -6.70
N GLU A 39 -2.54 -20.38 -6.58
CA GLU A 39 -3.19 -21.15 -7.65
C GLU A 39 -3.54 -20.30 -8.88
N GLU A 40 -3.87 -19.04 -8.69
CA GLU A 40 -4.19 -18.11 -9.77
C GLU A 40 -2.99 -17.93 -10.70
N TYR A 41 -1.80 -17.73 -10.14
CA TYR A 41 -0.55 -17.61 -10.88
C TYR A 41 -0.18 -18.90 -11.64
N ARG A 42 -0.43 -20.07 -11.02
CA ARG A 42 -0.19 -21.36 -11.66
C ARG A 42 -1.12 -21.59 -12.84
N ARG A 43 -2.42 -21.27 -12.70
CA ARG A 43 -3.41 -21.41 -13.76
C ARG A 43 -3.17 -20.48 -14.95
N ALA A 44 -2.55 -19.35 -14.72
CA ALA A 44 -2.15 -18.40 -15.74
C ALA A 44 -0.97 -18.90 -16.61
N ASN A 45 -0.38 -20.08 -16.28
CA ASN A 45 0.65 -20.75 -17.07
C ASN A 45 1.93 -19.91 -17.28
N HIS A 46 2.37 -19.19 -16.24
CA HIS A 46 3.62 -18.41 -16.30
C HIS A 46 4.89 -19.28 -16.27
N LEU A 47 4.74 -20.60 -16.07
CA LEU A 47 5.81 -21.56 -16.14
C LEU A 47 6.07 -21.95 -17.61
N VAL A 48 7.31 -21.81 -18.07
CA VAL A 48 7.69 -22.15 -19.44
C VAL A 48 7.76 -23.68 -19.59
N ARG A 49 7.05 -24.19 -20.60
CA ARG A 49 7.06 -25.63 -20.95
C ARG A 49 8.30 -25.97 -21.78
N TYR A 50 8.94 -27.10 -21.48
CA TYR A 50 10.05 -27.60 -22.29
C TYR A 50 9.55 -28.23 -23.57
N GLN A 51 10.39 -28.19 -24.64
CA GLN A 51 9.99 -28.67 -25.96
C GLN A 51 9.59 -30.15 -26.03
N LEU A 52 10.23 -30.99 -25.22
CA LEU A 52 9.98 -32.44 -25.18
C LEU A 52 9.17 -32.88 -23.96
N GLU A 53 8.73 -31.95 -23.16
CA GLU A 53 7.94 -32.24 -21.94
C GLU A 53 6.51 -32.69 -22.31
N THR A 54 6.08 -33.82 -21.76
CA THR A 54 4.71 -34.27 -21.92
C THR A 54 3.75 -33.44 -21.06
N GLU A 55 2.47 -33.40 -21.42
CA GLU A 55 1.46 -32.67 -20.66
C GLU A 55 1.39 -33.11 -19.17
N PRO A 56 1.38 -34.43 -18.82
CA PRO A 56 1.39 -34.88 -17.44
C PRO A 56 2.63 -34.41 -16.65
N GLU A 57 3.80 -34.39 -17.28
CA GLU A 57 5.04 -33.90 -16.65
C GLU A 57 4.97 -32.40 -16.38
N TYR A 58 4.52 -31.63 -17.37
CA TYR A 58 4.30 -30.18 -17.22
C TYR A 58 3.34 -29.88 -16.08
N GLN A 59 2.19 -30.56 -16.01
CA GLN A 59 1.20 -30.40 -14.95
C GLN A 59 1.73 -30.80 -13.57
N ALA A 60 2.58 -31.84 -13.51
CA ALA A 60 3.25 -32.22 -12.28
C ALA A 60 4.24 -31.13 -11.81
N ARG A 61 5.05 -30.60 -12.74
CA ARG A 61 6.00 -29.51 -12.47
C ARG A 61 5.30 -28.23 -12.05
N LEU A 62 4.22 -27.86 -12.72
CA LEU A 62 3.40 -26.68 -12.41
C LEU A 62 2.85 -26.73 -10.96
N ARG A 63 2.43 -27.91 -10.51
CA ARG A 63 1.92 -28.11 -9.14
C ARG A 63 2.99 -28.10 -8.06
N THR A 64 4.20 -28.54 -8.39
CA THR A 64 5.28 -28.68 -7.39
C THR A 64 6.19 -27.50 -7.31
N THR A 65 6.30 -26.66 -8.35
CA THR A 65 7.16 -25.48 -8.34
C THR A 65 6.68 -24.47 -7.30
N PRO A 66 7.51 -24.11 -6.31
CA PRO A 66 7.16 -23.07 -5.35
C PRO A 66 7.20 -21.69 -6.00
N LEU A 67 6.29 -20.81 -5.57
CA LEU A 67 6.27 -19.41 -5.96
C LEU A 67 6.68 -18.55 -4.78
N GLU A 68 7.71 -17.75 -4.95
CA GLU A 68 8.06 -16.66 -4.04
C GLU A 68 7.37 -15.38 -4.49
N ASN A 69 6.34 -14.94 -3.76
CA ASN A 69 5.55 -13.78 -4.17
C ASN A 69 6.21 -12.46 -3.74
N HIS A 70 7.15 -12.00 -4.52
CA HIS A 70 7.85 -10.72 -4.31
C HIS A 70 6.95 -9.50 -4.54
N CYS A 71 6.01 -9.59 -5.50
CA CYS A 71 5.06 -8.52 -5.79
C CYS A 71 4.21 -8.16 -4.58
N ALA A 72 3.58 -9.17 -3.96
CA ALA A 72 2.79 -8.96 -2.75
C ALA A 72 3.65 -8.48 -1.57
N SER A 73 4.86 -9.01 -1.43
CA SER A 73 5.79 -8.62 -0.36
C SER A 73 6.18 -7.15 -0.46
N VAL A 74 6.49 -6.64 -1.65
CA VAL A 74 6.84 -5.21 -1.87
C VAL A 74 5.66 -4.31 -1.53
N ILE A 75 4.46 -4.61 -2.03
CA ILE A 75 3.26 -3.81 -1.75
C ILE A 75 2.92 -3.83 -0.25
N SER A 76 3.09 -4.98 0.41
CA SER A 76 2.89 -5.09 1.87
C SER A 76 3.83 -4.18 2.65
N VAL A 77 5.09 -4.06 2.23
CA VAL A 77 6.04 -3.12 2.83
C VAL A 77 5.54 -1.68 2.66
N TYR A 78 5.17 -1.25 1.46
CA TYR A 78 4.69 0.11 1.23
C TYR A 78 3.46 0.44 2.08
N ASN A 79 2.46 -0.44 2.09
CA ASN A 79 1.24 -0.22 2.86
C ASN A 79 1.50 -0.19 4.38
N SER A 80 2.45 -1.01 4.87
CA SER A 80 2.81 -1.03 6.28
C SER A 80 3.44 0.27 6.75
N PHE A 81 4.15 0.97 5.87
CA PHE A 81 4.71 2.28 6.17
C PHE A 81 3.70 3.41 5.97
N LEU A 82 2.95 3.41 4.85
CA LEU A 82 1.96 4.45 4.52
C LEU A 82 0.89 4.60 5.60
N PHE A 83 0.40 3.47 6.12
CA PHE A 83 -0.68 3.43 7.11
C PHE A 83 -0.19 3.12 8.52
N ARG A 84 1.07 3.38 8.81
CA ARG A 84 1.64 3.27 10.15
C ARG A 84 1.12 4.36 11.09
N THR A 85 0.92 5.55 10.54
CA THR A 85 0.33 6.70 11.22
C THR A 85 -0.94 7.06 10.48
N GLU A 86 -2.01 7.33 11.21
CA GLU A 86 -3.29 7.74 10.64
C GLU A 86 -3.16 9.13 10.00
N PRO A 87 -3.83 9.38 8.86
CA PRO A 87 -3.91 10.71 8.27
C PRO A 87 -4.64 11.68 9.20
N LYS A 88 -4.18 12.92 9.25
CA LYS A 88 -4.90 13.99 9.94
C LYS A 88 -6.02 14.51 9.04
N ARG A 89 -7.22 14.58 9.58
CA ARG A 89 -8.42 15.03 8.87
C ARG A 89 -9.07 16.19 9.62
N ASP A 90 -8.95 17.37 9.07
CA ASP A 90 -9.80 18.50 9.46
C ASP A 90 -11.03 18.48 8.54
N LEU A 91 -12.16 18.05 9.06
CA LEU A 91 -13.40 17.93 8.29
C LEU A 91 -14.24 19.20 8.32
N GLY A 92 -13.77 20.25 9.02
CA GLY A 92 -14.40 21.56 9.07
C GLY A 92 -15.87 21.50 9.49
N SER A 93 -16.76 22.05 8.64
CA SER A 93 -18.20 22.16 8.97
C SER A 93 -18.95 20.83 9.07
N ILE A 94 -18.40 19.73 8.56
CA ILE A 94 -19.06 18.41 8.55
C ILE A 94 -18.57 17.48 9.66
N GLU A 95 -17.59 17.90 10.46
CA GLU A 95 -16.92 17.05 11.45
C GLU A 95 -17.90 16.43 12.48
N ASN A 96 -18.86 17.21 12.93
CA ASN A 96 -19.81 16.80 13.98
C ASN A 96 -21.12 16.20 13.44
N LEU A 97 -21.17 15.83 12.15
CA LEU A 97 -22.36 15.18 11.58
C LEU A 97 -22.35 13.68 11.86
N ALA A 98 -23.50 13.12 12.21
CA ALA A 98 -23.64 11.69 12.42
C ALA A 98 -23.26 10.88 11.16
N GLU A 99 -23.66 11.36 10.00
CA GLU A 99 -23.38 10.74 8.71
C GLU A 99 -21.87 10.70 8.40
N THR A 100 -21.12 11.72 8.84
CA THR A 100 -19.66 11.76 8.71
C THR A 100 -19.00 10.72 9.60
N TYR A 101 -19.44 10.61 10.85
CA TYR A 101 -18.95 9.59 11.77
C TYR A 101 -19.23 8.18 11.27
N ASP A 102 -20.45 7.93 10.78
CA ASP A 102 -20.83 6.64 10.23
C ASP A 102 -20.06 6.32 8.92
N PHE A 103 -19.77 7.34 8.11
CA PHE A 103 -18.96 7.18 6.90
C PHE A 103 -17.50 6.83 7.22
N MET A 104 -16.90 7.44 8.23
CA MET A 104 -15.54 7.11 8.66
C MET A 104 -15.45 5.70 9.23
N ARG A 105 -16.50 5.25 9.93
CA ARG A 105 -16.54 3.95 10.58
C ARG A 105 -16.83 2.80 9.59
N ASP A 106 -17.67 3.07 8.61
CA ASP A 106 -18.13 2.12 7.59
C ASP A 106 -18.27 2.85 6.25
N ALA A 107 -17.19 2.91 5.49
CA ALA A 107 -17.12 3.71 4.27
C ALA A 107 -17.88 3.10 3.09
N ASP A 108 -18.03 1.77 3.06
CA ASP A 108 -18.51 0.99 1.91
C ASP A 108 -19.81 0.20 2.14
N PHE A 109 -20.41 0.33 3.32
CA PHE A 109 -21.54 -0.49 3.79
C PHE A 109 -21.23 -1.98 4.00
N ASP A 110 -19.96 -2.36 3.94
CA ASP A 110 -19.47 -3.72 4.27
C ASP A 110 -18.74 -3.77 5.62
N GLY A 111 -18.76 -2.68 6.39
CA GLY A 111 -18.15 -2.54 7.71
C GLY A 111 -16.67 -2.17 7.69
N ARG A 112 -16.12 -1.72 6.57
CA ARG A 112 -14.75 -1.23 6.48
C ARG A 112 -14.66 0.25 6.85
N SER A 113 -13.78 0.59 7.78
CA SER A 113 -13.46 1.99 8.08
C SER A 113 -12.83 2.67 6.85
N LEU A 114 -12.93 4.01 6.80
CA LEU A 114 -12.32 4.80 5.73
C LEU A 114 -10.82 4.52 5.60
N ASP A 115 -10.09 4.36 6.72
CA ASP A 115 -8.65 4.05 6.69
C ASP A 115 -8.36 2.69 6.03
N ASN A 116 -9.13 1.66 6.38
CA ASN A 116 -9.01 0.35 5.74
C ASN A 116 -9.41 0.40 4.27
N PHE A 117 -10.42 1.18 3.92
CA PHE A 117 -10.82 1.40 2.53
C PHE A 117 -9.70 2.08 1.74
N MET A 118 -9.09 3.16 2.27
CA MET A 118 -7.99 3.85 1.62
C MET A 118 -6.72 2.99 1.51
N LYS A 119 -6.51 2.06 2.45
CA LYS A 119 -5.45 1.05 2.37
C LYS A 119 -5.67 0.07 1.22
N ASP A 120 -6.91 -0.35 0.98
CA ASP A 120 -7.26 -1.17 -0.19
C ASP A 120 -7.07 -0.38 -1.50
N VAL A 121 -7.46 0.89 -1.54
CA VAL A 121 -7.19 1.79 -2.66
C VAL A 121 -5.69 1.88 -2.94
N ALA A 122 -4.86 2.09 -1.91
CA ALA A 122 -3.40 2.13 -2.04
C ALA A 122 -2.83 0.80 -2.56
N THR A 123 -3.40 -0.34 -2.14
CA THR A 123 -3.02 -1.66 -2.65
C THR A 123 -3.29 -1.77 -4.14
N TRP A 124 -4.52 -1.48 -4.57
CA TRP A 124 -4.91 -1.63 -5.98
C TRP A 124 -4.23 -0.61 -6.89
N THR A 125 -4.00 0.61 -6.41
CA THR A 125 -3.20 1.58 -7.16
C THR A 125 -1.75 1.12 -7.33
N SER A 126 -1.16 0.50 -6.32
CA SER A 126 0.20 -0.08 -6.41
C SER A 126 0.27 -1.23 -7.41
N VAL A 127 -0.76 -2.10 -7.45
CA VAL A 127 -0.83 -3.24 -8.38
C VAL A 127 -1.00 -2.75 -9.83
N PHE A 128 -2.03 -1.94 -10.08
CA PHE A 128 -2.44 -1.58 -11.45
C PHE A 128 -1.87 -0.25 -11.97
N GLY A 129 -1.27 0.53 -11.07
CA GLY A 129 -0.85 1.91 -11.35
C GLY A 129 -1.93 2.96 -11.09
N HIS A 130 -3.20 2.55 -11.08
CA HIS A 130 -4.35 3.37 -10.71
C HIS A 130 -5.53 2.49 -10.29
N ALA A 131 -6.47 3.09 -9.59
CA ALA A 131 -7.78 2.52 -9.27
C ALA A 131 -8.84 3.62 -9.34
N TRP A 132 -10.09 3.23 -9.36
CA TRP A 132 -11.18 4.18 -9.34
C TRP A 132 -11.95 4.05 -8.04
N VAL A 133 -12.34 5.16 -7.47
CA VAL A 133 -13.25 5.22 -6.33
C VAL A 133 -14.53 5.90 -6.79
N VAL A 134 -15.65 5.21 -6.67
CA VAL A 134 -16.96 5.75 -6.95
C VAL A 134 -17.65 6.09 -5.63
N VAL A 135 -18.12 7.33 -5.52
CA VAL A 135 -18.95 7.78 -4.40
C VAL A 135 -20.39 7.65 -4.84
N SER A 136 -21.16 6.78 -4.22
CA SER A 136 -22.57 6.56 -4.53
C SER A 136 -23.43 6.90 -3.32
N LYS A 137 -24.67 7.30 -3.56
CA LYS A 137 -25.69 7.48 -2.51
C LYS A 137 -26.92 6.69 -2.90
N PRO A 138 -27.47 5.84 -2.01
CA PRO A 138 -28.71 5.12 -2.31
C PRO A 138 -29.84 6.08 -2.63
N ASN A 139 -30.57 5.82 -3.71
CA ASN A 139 -31.74 6.59 -4.06
C ASN A 139 -32.96 5.96 -3.39
N ILE A 140 -33.42 6.54 -2.28
CA ILE A 140 -34.68 6.20 -1.67
C ILE A 140 -35.70 7.27 -2.03
N ASN A 141 -36.98 6.90 -2.17
CA ASN A 141 -38.05 7.85 -2.42
C ASN A 141 -38.40 8.67 -1.15
N ALA A 142 -37.37 9.26 -0.51
CA ALA A 142 -37.54 10.12 0.62
C ALA A 142 -38.04 11.50 0.18
N THR A 143 -39.03 12.03 0.89
CA THR A 143 -39.59 13.36 0.59
C THR A 143 -38.86 14.46 1.33
N THR A 144 -38.17 14.14 2.43
CA THR A 144 -37.42 15.09 3.24
C THR A 144 -36.05 14.53 3.62
N ARG A 145 -35.13 15.42 3.96
CA ARG A 145 -33.83 15.03 4.51
C ARG A 145 -33.95 14.28 5.83
N GLY A 146 -34.98 14.58 6.64
CA GLY A 146 -35.27 13.85 7.87
C GLY A 146 -35.56 12.37 7.60
N ASP A 147 -36.32 12.07 6.55
CA ASP A 147 -36.61 10.70 6.13
C ASP A 147 -35.35 9.97 5.66
N GLU A 148 -34.44 10.65 4.98
CA GLU A 148 -33.13 10.08 4.57
C GLU A 148 -32.27 9.73 5.80
N VAL A 149 -32.19 10.62 6.79
CA VAL A 149 -31.41 10.40 8.01
C VAL A 149 -32.01 9.26 8.83
N GLU A 150 -33.34 9.21 8.99
CA GLU A 150 -34.04 8.12 9.69
C GLU A 150 -33.83 6.77 9.00
N ALA A 151 -33.74 6.76 7.68
CA ALA A 151 -33.44 5.57 6.88
C ALA A 151 -31.94 5.24 6.82
N GLY A 152 -31.05 6.03 7.45
CA GLY A 152 -29.62 5.83 7.45
C GLY A 152 -28.95 6.02 6.09
N VAL A 153 -29.57 6.82 5.19
CA VAL A 153 -29.06 7.05 3.84
C VAL A 153 -27.92 8.06 3.86
N ARG A 154 -26.76 7.60 3.48
CA ARG A 154 -25.54 8.40 3.34
C ARG A 154 -24.74 7.98 2.10
N PRO A 155 -23.80 8.78 1.64
CA PRO A 155 -22.85 8.34 0.62
C PRO A 155 -22.02 7.14 1.10
N TYR A 156 -21.64 6.28 0.16
CA TYR A 156 -20.72 5.16 0.38
C TYR A 156 -19.73 5.04 -0.77
N LEU A 157 -18.66 4.29 -0.54
CA LEU A 157 -17.54 4.14 -1.47
C LEU A 157 -17.52 2.75 -2.08
N SER A 158 -17.15 2.71 -3.37
CA SER A 158 -16.80 1.47 -4.05
C SER A 158 -15.44 1.65 -4.72
N VAL A 159 -14.51 0.72 -4.46
CA VAL A 159 -13.23 0.69 -5.15
C VAL A 159 -13.34 -0.22 -6.38
N LEU A 160 -12.97 0.31 -7.54
CA LEU A 160 -12.99 -0.40 -8.81
C LEU A 160 -11.56 -0.52 -9.35
N THR A 161 -11.16 -1.75 -9.66
CA THR A 161 -9.91 -1.99 -10.37
C THR A 161 -10.06 -1.64 -11.84
N PRO A 162 -8.96 -1.34 -12.57
CA PRO A 162 -9.03 -1.06 -14.00
C PRO A 162 -9.65 -2.19 -14.83
N LEU A 163 -9.60 -3.43 -14.34
CA LEU A 163 -10.20 -4.59 -15.03
C LEU A 163 -11.72 -4.53 -15.11
N VAL A 164 -12.38 -3.94 -14.12
CA VAL A 164 -13.85 -3.83 -14.09
C VAL A 164 -14.35 -2.51 -14.68
N VAL A 165 -13.50 -1.53 -14.94
CA VAL A 165 -13.85 -0.26 -15.58
C VAL A 165 -13.69 -0.41 -17.09
N LEU A 166 -14.79 -0.62 -17.77
CA LEU A 166 -14.83 -1.04 -19.17
C LEU A 166 -14.67 0.11 -20.16
N ASP A 167 -15.16 1.30 -19.80
CA ASP A 167 -15.08 2.48 -20.67
C ASP A 167 -15.16 3.77 -19.87
N TRP A 168 -14.44 4.80 -20.32
CA TRP A 168 -14.43 6.14 -19.74
C TRP A 168 -14.07 7.20 -20.77
N ASN A 169 -14.66 8.38 -20.62
CA ASN A 169 -14.35 9.49 -21.50
C ASN A 169 -14.21 10.82 -20.71
N TRP A 170 -13.17 11.58 -21.03
CA TRP A 170 -12.88 12.87 -20.45
C TRP A 170 -13.04 13.97 -21.47
N SER A 171 -13.71 15.05 -21.08
CA SER A 171 -13.76 16.30 -21.85
C SER A 171 -13.23 17.49 -21.04
N ARG A 172 -12.87 18.55 -21.71
CA ARG A 172 -12.54 19.81 -21.05
C ARG A 172 -13.80 20.65 -20.91
N SER A 173 -14.06 21.10 -19.68
CA SER A 173 -15.10 22.11 -19.44
C SER A 173 -14.70 23.46 -20.05
N PRO A 174 -15.63 24.41 -20.21
CA PRO A 174 -15.32 25.77 -20.64
C PRO A 174 -14.29 26.49 -19.76
N SER A 175 -14.17 26.09 -18.48
CA SER A 175 -13.13 26.59 -17.56
C SER A 175 -11.76 25.92 -17.74
N GLY A 176 -11.61 25.04 -18.72
CA GLY A 176 -10.38 24.31 -19.02
C GLY A 176 -10.10 23.09 -18.14
N ARG A 177 -10.94 22.81 -17.15
CA ARG A 177 -10.80 21.64 -16.28
C ARG A 177 -11.26 20.37 -17.00
N TYR A 178 -10.53 19.27 -16.78
CA TYR A 178 -10.98 17.95 -17.23
C TYR A 178 -12.14 17.47 -16.36
N GLN A 179 -13.20 17.02 -17.03
CA GLN A 179 -14.37 16.40 -16.40
C GLN A 179 -14.63 15.04 -17.04
N LEU A 180 -14.95 14.05 -16.22
CA LEU A 180 -15.41 12.76 -16.68
C LEU A 180 -16.85 12.95 -17.17
N ASN A 181 -17.16 12.57 -18.41
CA ASN A 181 -18.48 12.73 -19.02
C ASN A 181 -19.13 11.40 -19.42
N TYR A 182 -18.39 10.33 -19.37
CA TYR A 182 -18.88 8.97 -19.52
C TYR A 182 -18.04 8.00 -18.68
N PHE A 183 -18.72 7.06 -18.01
CA PHE A 183 -18.05 6.06 -17.16
C PHE A 183 -18.89 4.79 -17.12
N LYS A 184 -18.29 3.67 -17.53
CA LYS A 184 -18.94 2.35 -17.59
C LYS A 184 -18.13 1.33 -16.83
N TYR A 185 -18.78 0.60 -15.94
CA TYR A 185 -18.10 -0.44 -15.16
C TYR A 185 -19.02 -1.62 -14.83
N LEU A 186 -18.41 -2.73 -14.51
CA LEU A 186 -19.05 -3.93 -14.02
C LEU A 186 -19.20 -3.82 -12.50
N GLU A 187 -20.43 -3.69 -12.01
CA GLU A 187 -20.73 -3.47 -10.60
C GLU A 187 -20.76 -4.77 -9.80
N ASP A 188 -21.39 -5.81 -10.36
CA ASP A 188 -21.51 -7.11 -9.71
C ASP A 188 -21.39 -8.27 -10.69
N VAL A 189 -20.80 -9.36 -10.22
CA VAL A 189 -20.60 -10.61 -10.95
C VAL A 189 -21.14 -11.77 -10.09
N ASN A 190 -22.41 -12.05 -10.22
CA ASN A 190 -23.05 -13.12 -9.46
C ASN A 190 -23.44 -14.30 -10.36
N LYS A 191 -22.68 -15.40 -10.28
CA LYS A 191 -22.86 -16.63 -11.08
C LYS A 191 -23.06 -16.35 -12.58
N ASP A 192 -24.33 -16.34 -12.99
CA ASP A 192 -24.73 -16.18 -14.38
C ASP A 192 -25.34 -14.79 -14.66
N VAL A 193 -25.42 -13.92 -13.64
CA VAL A 193 -26.00 -12.58 -13.76
C VAL A 193 -24.93 -11.53 -13.49
N HIS A 194 -24.78 -10.58 -14.40
CA HIS A 194 -23.84 -9.47 -14.28
C HIS A 194 -24.57 -8.14 -14.32
N THR A 195 -24.15 -7.22 -13.46
CA THR A 195 -24.70 -5.87 -13.41
C THR A 195 -23.68 -4.89 -13.94
N VAL A 196 -24.05 -4.18 -15.00
CA VAL A 196 -23.24 -3.14 -15.62
C VAL A 196 -23.86 -1.80 -15.33
N LYS A 197 -23.04 -0.85 -14.89
CA LYS A 197 -23.47 0.51 -14.60
C LYS A 197 -22.78 1.50 -15.53
N GLU A 198 -23.59 2.35 -16.14
CA GLU A 198 -23.14 3.41 -17.04
C GLU A 198 -23.56 4.77 -16.47
N TRP A 199 -22.61 5.66 -16.33
CA TRP A 199 -22.83 7.02 -15.84
C TRP A 199 -22.58 8.04 -16.94
N THR A 200 -23.51 8.94 -17.08
CA THR A 200 -23.35 10.22 -17.78
C THR A 200 -23.60 11.37 -16.81
N ASN A 201 -23.42 12.61 -17.25
CA ASN A 201 -23.74 13.75 -16.41
C ASN A 201 -25.23 13.86 -16.07
N ASP A 202 -26.08 13.33 -16.92
CA ASP A 202 -27.56 13.48 -16.81
C ASP A 202 -28.24 12.21 -16.28
N VAL A 203 -27.69 11.04 -16.61
CA VAL A 203 -28.39 9.75 -16.43
C VAL A 203 -27.44 8.67 -15.92
N ILE A 204 -27.99 7.79 -15.09
CA ILE A 204 -27.38 6.55 -14.63
C ILE A 204 -28.18 5.39 -15.23
N THR A 205 -27.52 4.50 -15.95
CA THR A 205 -28.16 3.30 -16.53
C THR A 205 -27.56 2.07 -15.86
N THR A 206 -28.40 1.27 -15.23
CA THR A 206 -28.03 -0.03 -14.67
C THR A 206 -28.61 -1.13 -15.54
N THR A 207 -27.76 -1.95 -16.15
CA THR A 207 -28.15 -3.05 -17.03
C THR A 207 -27.82 -4.38 -16.38
N VAL A 208 -28.80 -5.25 -16.23
CA VAL A 208 -28.66 -6.61 -15.71
C VAL A 208 -28.64 -7.58 -16.88
N ILE A 209 -27.58 -8.37 -16.99
CA ILE A 209 -27.33 -9.29 -18.10
C ILE A 209 -27.29 -10.71 -17.57
N ASP A 210 -28.13 -11.59 -18.13
CA ASP A 210 -28.03 -13.02 -17.93
C ASP A 210 -26.96 -13.59 -18.89
N MET A 211 -25.89 -14.13 -18.31
CA MET A 211 -24.75 -14.63 -19.06
C MET A 211 -24.95 -16.04 -19.61
N GLY A 212 -25.93 -16.78 -19.08
CA GLY A 212 -26.33 -18.11 -19.59
C GLY A 212 -27.07 -18.01 -20.89
N GLU A 213 -28.01 -17.05 -20.95
CA GLU A 213 -28.84 -16.79 -22.13
C GLU A 213 -28.30 -15.66 -23.02
N GLU A 214 -27.26 -14.97 -22.60
CA GLU A 214 -26.67 -13.79 -23.27
C GLU A 214 -27.70 -12.68 -23.57
N THR A 215 -28.65 -12.51 -22.65
CA THR A 215 -29.78 -11.56 -22.81
C THR A 215 -29.76 -10.50 -21.73
N ILE A 216 -30.20 -9.29 -22.08
CA ILE A 216 -30.47 -8.23 -21.12
C ILE A 216 -31.79 -8.57 -20.43
N THR A 217 -31.71 -8.80 -19.11
CA THR A 217 -32.89 -9.18 -18.31
C THR A 217 -33.62 -7.94 -17.80
N ASP A 218 -32.90 -6.89 -17.44
CA ASP A 218 -33.46 -5.64 -16.93
C ASP A 218 -32.60 -4.44 -17.28
N THR A 219 -33.23 -3.27 -17.41
CA THR A 219 -32.52 -1.99 -17.60
C THR A 219 -33.24 -0.91 -16.80
N ILE A 220 -32.56 -0.39 -15.78
CA ILE A 220 -33.06 0.67 -14.92
C ILE A 220 -32.37 1.97 -15.33
N ILE A 221 -33.13 3.02 -15.57
CA ILE A 221 -32.60 4.35 -15.94
C ILE A 221 -33.04 5.35 -14.87
N GLU A 222 -32.08 6.00 -14.25
CA GLU A 222 -32.30 6.98 -13.20
C GLU A 222 -31.62 8.31 -13.55
N PRO A 223 -32.19 9.45 -13.14
CA PRO A 223 -31.52 10.74 -13.32
C PRO A 223 -30.29 10.84 -12.41
N ASN A 224 -29.22 11.41 -12.94
CA ASN A 224 -28.04 11.73 -12.13
C ASN A 224 -28.25 13.08 -11.42
N GLY A 225 -28.65 13.02 -10.15
CA GLY A 225 -28.95 14.20 -9.35
C GLY A 225 -27.77 15.13 -9.07
N LEU A 226 -26.52 14.65 -9.25
CA LEU A 226 -25.29 15.46 -9.08
C LEU A 226 -24.92 16.29 -10.32
N GLY A 227 -25.44 15.94 -11.51
CA GLY A 227 -25.06 16.57 -12.77
C GLY A 227 -23.60 16.35 -13.17
N LYS A 228 -22.91 15.40 -12.53
CA LYS A 228 -21.53 14.99 -12.82
C LYS A 228 -21.30 13.53 -12.39
N ILE A 229 -20.26 12.90 -12.90
CA ILE A 229 -19.93 11.52 -12.57
C ILE A 229 -19.09 11.51 -11.28
N PRO A 230 -19.56 10.86 -10.21
CA PRO A 230 -18.91 10.86 -8.91
C PRO A 230 -17.83 9.77 -8.80
N ALA A 231 -16.91 9.74 -9.76
CA ALA A 231 -15.80 8.79 -9.83
C ALA A 231 -14.46 9.52 -9.78
N VAL A 232 -13.60 9.08 -8.88
CA VAL A 232 -12.25 9.60 -8.67
C VAL A 232 -11.24 8.59 -9.20
N CYS A 233 -10.41 9.00 -10.17
CA CYS A 233 -9.28 8.20 -10.63
C CYS A 233 -8.09 8.44 -9.70
N VAL A 234 -7.77 7.46 -8.88
CA VAL A 234 -6.65 7.49 -7.93
C VAL A 234 -5.43 6.89 -8.60
N TYR A 235 -4.33 7.62 -8.63
CA TYR A 235 -3.09 7.15 -9.23
C TYR A 235 -2.10 6.68 -8.17
N ASN A 236 -1.37 5.61 -8.48
CA ASN A 236 -0.13 5.31 -7.78
C ASN A 236 0.95 6.33 -8.17
N LYS A 237 1.22 6.35 -9.46
CA LYS A 237 2.02 7.35 -10.15
C LYS A 237 1.36 7.70 -11.46
N LYS A 238 1.22 8.98 -11.73
CA LYS A 238 0.53 9.44 -12.94
C LYS A 238 1.34 9.09 -14.19
N GLY A 239 0.70 8.37 -15.11
CA GLY A 239 1.27 8.05 -16.41
C GLY A 239 1.14 9.20 -17.42
N VAL A 240 1.62 8.95 -18.63
CA VAL A 240 1.52 9.92 -19.76
C VAL A 240 0.09 10.00 -20.28
N VAL A 241 -0.61 8.86 -20.30
CA VAL A 241 -2.00 8.78 -20.74
C VAL A 241 -2.93 9.00 -19.54
N LYS A 242 -3.95 9.84 -19.73
CA LYS A 242 -4.93 10.12 -18.66
C LYS A 242 -5.70 8.85 -18.30
N SER A 243 -5.91 8.62 -17.03
CA SER A 243 -6.51 7.42 -16.43
C SER A 243 -5.67 6.15 -16.54
N ILE A 244 -4.44 6.25 -17.00
CA ILE A 244 -3.47 5.15 -16.94
C ILE A 244 -2.33 5.58 -16.03
N GLY A 245 -2.16 4.87 -14.94
CA GLY A 245 -1.08 5.07 -13.97
C GLY A 245 0.07 4.07 -14.19
N ILE A 246 1.14 4.27 -13.45
CA ILE A 246 2.33 3.40 -13.45
C ILE A 246 2.29 2.50 -12.23
N SER A 247 2.30 1.19 -12.46
CA SER A 247 2.33 0.17 -11.40
C SER A 247 3.69 0.13 -10.70
N ASP A 248 3.69 -0.16 -9.42
CA ASP A 248 4.92 -0.41 -8.67
C ASP A 248 5.56 -1.76 -8.99
N ILE A 249 4.77 -2.71 -9.47
CA ILE A 249 5.21 -4.10 -9.67
C ILE A 249 5.36 -4.48 -11.14
N ALA A 250 5.23 -3.54 -12.09
CA ALA A 250 5.32 -3.85 -13.51
C ALA A 250 6.62 -4.61 -13.87
N ASP A 251 7.77 -4.05 -13.50
CA ASP A 251 9.07 -4.67 -13.76
C ASP A 251 9.39 -5.80 -12.76
N ILE A 252 8.82 -5.73 -11.56
CA ILE A 252 9.00 -6.75 -10.50
C ILE A 252 8.30 -8.04 -10.88
N ALA A 253 7.13 -7.99 -11.53
CA ALA A 253 6.39 -9.16 -11.98
C ALA A 253 7.21 -10.00 -12.99
N ASP A 254 7.94 -9.35 -13.88
CA ASP A 254 8.84 -10.05 -14.81
C ASP A 254 10.03 -10.70 -14.10
N ALA A 255 10.62 -10.02 -13.12
CA ALA A 255 11.67 -10.60 -12.29
C ALA A 255 11.16 -11.77 -11.45
N GLN A 256 9.95 -11.68 -10.89
CA GLN A 256 9.28 -12.79 -10.18
C GLN A 256 9.04 -13.99 -11.10
N ARG A 257 8.58 -13.75 -12.33
CA ARG A 257 8.38 -14.82 -13.33
C ARG A 257 9.70 -15.51 -13.69
N PHE A 258 10.79 -14.75 -13.80
CA PHE A 258 12.12 -15.34 -13.98
C PHE A 258 12.50 -16.23 -12.80
N ILE A 259 12.36 -15.76 -11.57
CA ILE A 259 12.65 -16.52 -10.34
C ILE A 259 11.82 -17.81 -10.31
N TYR A 260 10.53 -17.73 -10.59
CA TYR A 260 9.62 -18.89 -10.61
C TYR A 260 10.09 -19.97 -11.59
N ASN A 261 10.47 -19.59 -12.81
CA ASN A 261 11.00 -20.52 -13.81
C ASN A 261 12.36 -21.08 -13.39
N ALA A 262 13.27 -20.25 -12.88
CA ALA A 262 14.58 -20.68 -12.41
C ALA A 262 14.49 -21.65 -11.22
N THR A 263 13.55 -21.45 -10.31
CA THR A 263 13.28 -22.36 -9.19
C THR A 263 12.77 -23.71 -9.67
N SER A 264 11.96 -23.72 -10.74
CA SER A 264 11.54 -24.96 -11.38
C SER A 264 12.71 -25.76 -11.97
N GLU A 265 13.70 -25.07 -12.56
CA GLU A 265 14.93 -25.72 -13.07
C GLU A 265 15.74 -26.35 -11.94
N ILE A 266 15.83 -25.67 -10.79
CA ILE A 266 16.51 -26.22 -9.59
C ILE A 266 15.80 -27.47 -9.12
N ASP A 267 14.47 -27.45 -8.97
CA ASP A 267 13.68 -28.61 -8.52
C ASP A 267 13.91 -29.82 -9.46
N GLN A 268 13.90 -29.60 -10.77
CA GLN A 268 14.18 -30.66 -11.74
C GLN A 268 15.62 -31.18 -11.63
N SER A 269 16.59 -30.28 -11.48
CA SER A 269 18.00 -30.68 -11.33
C SER A 269 18.21 -31.49 -10.05
N ILE A 270 17.61 -31.10 -8.94
CA ILE A 270 17.68 -31.83 -7.67
C ILE A 270 17.05 -33.23 -7.80
N ARG A 271 15.92 -33.35 -8.51
CA ARG A 271 15.26 -34.65 -8.75
C ARG A 271 16.12 -35.60 -9.58
N LEU A 272 16.74 -35.08 -10.64
CA LEU A 272 17.64 -35.84 -11.48
C LEU A 272 18.90 -36.30 -10.71
N ASP A 273 19.46 -35.43 -9.91
CA ASP A 273 20.63 -35.71 -9.07
C ASP A 273 20.32 -36.72 -7.94
N SER A 274 19.13 -36.60 -7.33
CA SER A 274 18.68 -37.48 -6.25
C SER A 274 18.28 -38.87 -6.75
N HIS A 275 18.00 -39.04 -8.04
CA HIS A 275 17.63 -40.32 -8.67
C HIS A 275 18.56 -40.63 -9.86
N PRO A 276 19.84 -40.90 -9.62
CA PRO A 276 20.82 -41.12 -10.67
C PRO A 276 20.45 -42.32 -11.55
N SER A 277 20.62 -42.18 -12.82
CA SER A 277 20.33 -43.23 -13.79
C SER A 277 21.48 -44.23 -13.87
N LEU A 278 21.19 -45.52 -13.74
CA LEU A 278 22.16 -46.59 -14.00
C LEU A 278 22.19 -46.90 -15.50
N VAL A 279 23.32 -46.68 -16.10
CA VAL A 279 23.59 -47.09 -17.50
C VAL A 279 24.22 -48.46 -17.48
N LYS A 280 23.61 -49.40 -18.20
CA LYS A 280 24.11 -50.77 -18.32
C LYS A 280 23.78 -51.36 -19.68
N THR A 281 24.53 -52.41 -20.07
CA THR A 281 24.17 -53.22 -21.23
C THR A 281 22.98 -54.14 -20.93
N PRO A 282 22.22 -54.59 -21.96
CA PRO A 282 21.10 -55.52 -21.76
C PRO A 282 21.50 -56.84 -21.03
N GLU A 283 22.74 -57.24 -21.21
CA GLU A 283 23.29 -58.48 -20.67
C GLU A 283 23.73 -58.37 -19.19
N THR A 284 23.89 -57.15 -18.68
CA THR A 284 24.32 -56.88 -17.34
C THR A 284 23.10 -56.86 -16.37
N ASN A 285 23.09 -57.77 -15.39
CA ASN A 285 22.08 -57.75 -14.36
C ASN A 285 22.53 -56.88 -13.19
N ALA A 286 22.10 -55.64 -13.21
CA ALA A 286 22.44 -54.67 -12.19
C ALA A 286 21.20 -53.86 -11.79
N GLY A 287 21.09 -53.59 -10.48
CA GLY A 287 20.11 -52.69 -9.88
C GLY A 287 20.80 -51.62 -9.01
N ILE A 288 20.12 -50.56 -8.68
CA ILE A 288 20.57 -49.54 -7.73
C ILE A 288 19.90 -49.83 -6.37
N GLY A 289 20.71 -49.89 -5.32
CA GLY A 289 20.21 -50.07 -3.95
C GLY A 289 21.35 -50.46 -2.99
N ALA A 290 21.17 -50.16 -1.70
CA ALA A 290 22.15 -50.53 -0.68
C ALA A 290 22.31 -52.07 -0.62
N GLY A 291 23.54 -52.55 -0.84
CA GLY A 291 23.85 -54.01 -0.86
C GLY A 291 23.46 -54.72 -2.14
N SER A 292 23.07 -54.06 -3.23
CA SER A 292 22.82 -54.70 -4.52
C SER A 292 24.10 -55.26 -5.12
N ILE A 293 24.02 -56.51 -5.64
CA ILE A 293 25.12 -57.18 -6.32
C ILE A 293 24.97 -56.97 -7.83
N ILE A 294 26.03 -56.51 -8.45
CA ILE A 294 26.09 -56.30 -9.91
C ILE A 294 26.74 -57.53 -10.58
N HIS A 295 26.00 -58.26 -11.36
CA HIS A 295 26.50 -59.40 -12.14
C HIS A 295 26.85 -58.89 -13.53
N MET A 296 28.11 -59.08 -13.95
CA MET A 296 28.61 -58.72 -15.29
C MET A 296 29.12 -59.94 -16.01
N PRO A 297 28.99 -60.02 -17.35
CA PRO A 297 29.66 -61.03 -18.16
C PRO A 297 31.17 -60.96 -17.98
N GLU A 298 31.83 -62.16 -17.94
CA GLU A 298 33.28 -62.25 -17.73
C GLU A 298 34.13 -61.55 -18.81
N ASN A 299 33.61 -61.48 -20.02
CA ASN A 299 34.28 -60.88 -21.18
C ASN A 299 33.74 -59.47 -21.57
N LEU A 300 33.17 -58.70 -20.62
CA LEU A 300 32.65 -57.39 -20.89
C LEU A 300 33.80 -56.40 -21.17
N ASP A 301 33.72 -55.71 -22.28
CA ASP A 301 34.66 -54.60 -22.62
C ASP A 301 34.68 -53.58 -21.45
N PRO A 302 35.88 -53.15 -21.00
CA PRO A 302 35.99 -52.16 -19.92
C PRO A 302 35.16 -50.87 -20.15
N GLY A 303 34.94 -50.50 -21.43
CA GLY A 303 34.10 -49.37 -21.79
C GLY A 303 32.60 -49.58 -21.66
N LEU A 304 32.16 -50.86 -21.46
CA LEU A 304 30.74 -51.21 -21.31
C LEU A 304 30.33 -51.53 -19.87
N LYS A 305 31.21 -51.28 -18.89
CA LYS A 305 30.89 -51.48 -17.49
C LYS A 305 29.73 -50.59 -17.07
N PRO A 306 28.82 -51.07 -16.21
CA PRO A 306 27.77 -50.24 -15.66
C PRO A 306 28.35 -49.02 -14.94
N TYR A 307 27.77 -47.86 -15.18
CA TYR A 307 28.12 -46.65 -14.50
C TYR A 307 26.89 -45.87 -14.13
N ILE A 308 26.99 -45.07 -13.09
CA ILE A 308 25.94 -44.15 -12.67
C ILE A 308 26.16 -42.84 -13.50
N LEU A 309 25.10 -42.45 -14.18
CA LEU A 309 25.07 -41.11 -14.81
C LEU A 309 24.69 -40.11 -13.74
N GLU A 310 25.70 -39.40 -13.26
CA GLU A 310 25.53 -38.33 -12.30
C GLU A 310 25.55 -36.98 -13.02
N PHE A 311 24.62 -36.11 -12.63
CA PHE A 311 24.61 -34.74 -13.12
C PHE A 311 25.48 -33.90 -12.17
N SER A 312 26.28 -33.01 -12.72
CA SER A 312 27.09 -32.11 -11.91
C SER A 312 26.22 -31.04 -11.27
N GLY A 313 26.16 -30.95 -9.94
CA GLY A 313 25.42 -29.93 -9.20
C GLY A 313 25.89 -28.47 -9.45
N ALA A 314 26.98 -28.27 -10.21
CA ALA A 314 27.51 -26.95 -10.54
C ALA A 314 26.54 -26.05 -11.33
N SER A 315 25.51 -26.61 -11.97
CA SER A 315 24.46 -25.85 -12.63
C SER A 315 23.50 -25.22 -11.62
N VAL A 316 23.20 -25.91 -10.53
CA VAL A 316 22.30 -25.44 -9.46
C VAL A 316 22.86 -24.20 -8.78
N ASP A 317 24.14 -24.17 -8.46
CA ASP A 317 24.81 -23.01 -7.85
C ASP A 317 24.73 -21.76 -8.74
N LYS A 318 24.88 -21.94 -10.06
CA LYS A 318 24.74 -20.83 -11.01
C LYS A 318 23.32 -20.29 -11.08
N ILE A 319 22.31 -21.16 -11.04
CA ILE A 319 20.90 -20.77 -11.06
C ILE A 319 20.55 -20.08 -9.75
N LEU A 320 21.00 -20.59 -8.60
CA LEU A 320 20.84 -19.94 -7.29
C LEU A 320 21.47 -18.54 -7.29
N GLY A 321 22.71 -18.38 -7.83
CA GLY A 321 23.34 -17.09 -7.97
C GLY A 321 22.53 -16.12 -8.87
N ALA A 322 21.90 -16.61 -9.93
CA ALA A 322 21.03 -15.80 -10.79
C ALA A 322 19.74 -15.38 -10.06
N ILE A 323 19.13 -16.28 -9.27
CA ILE A 323 17.96 -15.98 -8.43
C ILE A 323 18.32 -14.89 -7.41
N GLN A 324 19.40 -15.05 -6.66
CA GLN A 324 19.85 -14.06 -5.67
C GLN A 324 20.12 -12.69 -6.31
N HIS A 325 20.70 -12.69 -7.51
CA HIS A 325 20.88 -11.45 -8.28
C HIS A 325 19.53 -10.79 -8.61
N GLN A 326 18.54 -11.56 -9.05
CA GLN A 326 17.21 -11.02 -9.35
C GLN A 326 16.46 -10.54 -8.12
N VAL A 327 16.54 -11.24 -6.98
CA VAL A 327 15.99 -10.77 -5.70
C VAL A 327 16.60 -9.43 -5.31
N SER A 328 17.94 -9.31 -5.44
CA SER A 328 18.63 -8.02 -5.18
C SER A 328 18.19 -6.90 -6.14
N ASN A 329 17.88 -7.24 -7.41
CA ASN A 329 17.35 -6.27 -8.37
C ASN A 329 15.92 -5.84 -8.00
N ILE A 330 15.07 -6.77 -7.57
CA ILE A 330 13.72 -6.45 -7.07
C ILE A 330 13.83 -5.45 -5.92
N ASP A 331 14.68 -5.71 -4.94
CA ASP A 331 14.85 -4.83 -3.77
C ASP A 331 15.36 -3.43 -4.16
N LYS A 332 16.23 -3.34 -5.17
CA LYS A 332 16.68 -2.06 -5.72
C LYS A 332 15.58 -1.30 -6.47
N MET A 333 14.81 -2.00 -7.34
CA MET A 333 13.70 -1.39 -8.07
C MET A 333 12.59 -0.91 -7.14
N ALA A 334 12.33 -1.67 -6.08
CA ALA A 334 11.34 -1.35 -5.07
C ALA A 334 11.81 -0.32 -4.04
N ASN A 335 13.11 -0.03 -3.94
CA ASN A 335 13.74 0.73 -2.83
C ASN A 335 13.48 0.09 -1.45
N THR A 336 13.39 -1.24 -1.39
CA THR A 336 13.06 -1.99 -0.15
C THR A 336 14.24 -2.78 0.40
N GLY A 337 15.45 -2.60 -0.14
CA GLY A 337 16.64 -3.35 0.24
C GLY A 337 16.98 -3.25 1.72
N ALA A 338 16.81 -2.07 2.32
CA ALA A 338 17.05 -1.87 3.75
C ALA A 338 16.06 -2.62 4.67
N VAL A 339 14.84 -2.94 4.17
CA VAL A 339 13.76 -3.57 4.96
C VAL A 339 13.66 -5.08 4.70
N ARG A 340 13.87 -5.51 3.45
CA ARG A 340 13.67 -6.89 3.01
C ARG A 340 14.92 -7.75 2.98
N ALA A 341 16.12 -7.15 3.12
CA ALA A 341 17.36 -7.90 3.09
C ALA A 341 17.42 -8.89 4.26
N THR A 342 17.35 -10.17 3.94
CA THR A 342 17.43 -11.29 4.89
C THR A 342 18.87 -11.67 5.25
N GLU A 343 19.81 -11.32 4.39
CA GLU A 343 21.23 -11.55 4.69
C GLU A 343 21.81 -10.30 5.37
N SER A 344 22.61 -10.55 6.40
CA SER A 344 23.41 -9.51 7.06
C SER A 344 24.47 -8.96 6.09
N ARG A 345 24.03 -8.22 5.08
CA ARG A 345 24.94 -7.31 4.40
C ARG A 345 25.40 -6.32 5.45
N VAL A 346 26.67 -6.32 5.72
CA VAL A 346 27.30 -5.29 6.53
C VAL A 346 27.25 -4.00 5.70
N MET A 347 26.05 -3.42 5.62
CA MET A 347 25.89 -2.08 5.06
C MET A 347 26.34 -1.09 6.12
N SER A 348 27.08 -0.07 5.68
CA SER A 348 27.37 1.05 6.59
C SER A 348 26.05 1.75 6.96
N GLY A 349 25.94 2.28 8.18
CA GLY A 349 24.75 3.03 8.61
C GLY A 349 24.32 4.10 7.62
N ILE A 350 25.28 4.80 6.99
CA ILE A 350 25.02 5.81 5.93
C ILE A 350 24.36 5.20 4.68
N ALA A 351 24.78 3.99 4.26
CA ALA A 351 24.19 3.36 3.09
C ALA A 351 22.74 2.91 3.36
N MET A 352 22.48 2.40 4.55
CA MET A 352 21.13 2.04 5.00
C MET A 352 20.23 3.27 5.08
N GLU A 353 20.73 4.36 5.65
CA GLU A 353 20.00 5.63 5.72
C GLU A 353 19.66 6.17 4.33
N THR A 354 20.58 6.08 3.37
CA THR A 354 20.34 6.51 1.98
C THR A 354 19.23 5.68 1.32
N GLU A 355 19.20 4.35 1.53
CA GLU A 355 18.13 3.49 1.01
C GLU A 355 16.76 3.81 1.65
N PHE A 356 16.75 4.11 2.95
CA PHE A 356 15.52 4.57 3.62
C PHE A 356 15.04 5.92 3.09
N GLN A 357 15.93 6.85 2.77
CA GLN A 357 15.55 8.13 2.16
C GLN A 357 14.87 7.94 0.79
N LEU A 358 15.37 7.00 -0.03
CA LEU A 358 14.74 6.68 -1.31
C LEU A 358 13.34 6.05 -1.14
N LEU A 359 13.20 5.13 -0.18
CA LEU A 359 11.90 4.55 0.17
C LEU A 359 10.94 5.65 0.67
N ASN A 360 11.41 6.50 1.58
CA ASN A 360 10.64 7.61 2.14
C ASN A 360 10.14 8.57 1.04
N ALA A 361 10.98 8.95 0.10
CA ALA A 361 10.60 9.81 -1.02
C ALA A 361 9.49 9.16 -1.89
N LYS A 362 9.60 7.85 -2.16
CA LYS A 362 8.59 7.10 -2.89
C LYS A 362 7.26 7.04 -2.13
N LEU A 363 7.31 6.81 -0.82
CA LEU A 363 6.12 6.76 0.03
C LEU A 363 5.43 8.13 0.16
N SER A 364 6.21 9.21 0.24
CA SER A 364 5.68 10.58 0.25
C SER A 364 4.93 10.88 -1.06
N GLU A 365 5.49 10.53 -2.24
CA GLU A 365 4.77 10.70 -3.52
C GLU A 365 3.43 9.93 -3.54
N LYS A 366 3.38 8.74 -2.92
CA LYS A 366 2.13 7.96 -2.81
C LYS A 366 1.15 8.58 -1.83
N ALA A 367 1.61 9.08 -0.70
CA ALA A 367 0.80 9.77 0.29
C ALA A 367 0.12 11.00 -0.33
N ASP A 368 0.86 11.83 -1.08
CA ASP A 368 0.33 13.00 -1.80
C ASP A 368 -0.80 12.61 -2.77
N GLN A 369 -0.68 11.45 -3.46
CA GLN A 369 -1.72 11.00 -4.39
C GLN A 369 -2.97 10.51 -3.63
N LEU A 370 -2.82 9.86 -2.49
CA LEU A 370 -3.94 9.43 -1.64
C LEU A 370 -4.65 10.62 -1.01
N GLU A 371 -3.91 11.61 -0.53
CA GLU A 371 -4.42 12.87 0.01
C GLU A 371 -5.31 13.58 -1.01
N LEU A 372 -4.79 13.82 -2.22
CA LEU A 372 -5.54 14.43 -3.32
C LEU A 372 -6.81 13.63 -3.68
N ALA A 373 -6.75 12.30 -3.59
CA ALA A 373 -7.88 11.44 -3.89
C ALA A 373 -8.94 11.50 -2.78
N GLU A 374 -8.52 11.42 -1.52
CA GLU A 374 -9.42 11.48 -0.37
C GLU A 374 -10.10 12.84 -0.27
N GLU A 375 -9.37 13.93 -0.54
CA GLU A 375 -9.97 15.27 -0.61
C GLU A 375 -11.07 15.35 -1.69
N GLN A 376 -10.89 14.70 -2.85
CA GLN A 376 -11.92 14.64 -3.89
C GLN A 376 -13.13 13.79 -3.44
N ILE A 377 -12.90 12.71 -2.71
CA ILE A 377 -13.96 11.88 -2.13
C ILE A 377 -14.81 12.71 -1.16
N TRP A 378 -14.16 13.45 -0.24
CA TRP A 378 -14.87 14.32 0.70
C TRP A 378 -15.65 15.44 0.02
N LYS A 379 -15.10 16.03 -1.06
CA LYS A 379 -15.84 16.99 -1.88
C LYS A 379 -17.12 16.39 -2.47
N LEU A 380 -17.05 15.17 -2.99
CA LEU A 380 -18.21 14.45 -3.52
C LEU A 380 -19.21 14.09 -2.42
N PHE A 381 -18.71 13.65 -1.26
CA PHE A 381 -19.55 13.41 -0.07
C PHE A 381 -20.34 14.66 0.31
N CYS A 382 -19.66 15.80 0.44
CA CYS A 382 -20.29 17.09 0.76
C CYS A 382 -21.35 17.48 -0.27
N GLU A 383 -21.07 17.30 -1.56
CA GLU A 383 -22.03 17.61 -2.61
C GLU A 383 -23.30 16.76 -2.54
N TYR A 384 -23.19 15.44 -2.26
CA TYR A 384 -24.33 14.58 -2.02
C TYR A 384 -25.14 14.96 -0.79
N MET A 385 -24.46 15.49 0.22
CA MET A 385 -25.08 15.93 1.47
C MET A 385 -25.55 17.40 1.45
N GLY A 386 -25.24 18.15 0.39
CA GLY A 386 -25.60 19.56 0.22
C GLY A 386 -24.77 20.51 1.08
N TYR A 387 -23.56 20.12 1.45
CA TYR A 387 -22.58 20.97 2.17
C TYR A 387 -21.49 21.49 1.25
N ALA A 388 -20.83 22.57 1.65
CA ALA A 388 -19.60 23.03 1.04
C ALA A 388 -18.41 22.37 1.76
N TRP A 389 -17.46 21.83 1.00
CA TRP A 389 -16.20 21.35 1.55
C TRP A 389 -15.31 22.53 1.95
N ASN A 390 -14.87 22.57 3.18
CA ASN A 390 -13.94 23.54 3.74
C ASN A 390 -12.91 22.91 4.69
N GLY A 391 -12.75 21.58 4.60
CA GLY A 391 -11.78 20.83 5.37
C GLY A 391 -10.43 20.72 4.67
N ASP A 392 -9.51 20.01 5.31
CA ASP A 392 -8.17 19.68 4.84
C ASP A 392 -7.81 18.24 5.22
N ILE A 393 -7.07 17.57 4.37
CA ILE A 393 -6.61 16.20 4.59
C ILE A 393 -5.09 16.22 4.49
N ASP A 394 -4.41 15.70 5.50
CA ASP A 394 -2.95 15.66 5.56
C ASP A 394 -2.47 14.24 5.85
N TYR A 395 -1.89 13.59 4.83
CA TYR A 395 -1.23 12.31 4.96
C TYR A 395 0.21 12.49 5.45
N PRO A 396 0.78 11.52 6.21
CA PRO A 396 2.15 11.64 6.69
C PRO A 396 3.15 11.89 5.56
N GLY A 397 3.89 12.99 5.61
CA GLY A 397 4.91 13.32 4.61
C GLY A 397 6.28 12.67 4.87
N SER A 398 6.45 11.97 6.01
CA SER A 398 7.70 11.32 6.39
C SER A 398 7.46 9.96 7.04
N PHE A 399 8.13 8.94 6.52
CA PHE A 399 8.00 7.53 6.90
C PHE A 399 9.29 6.96 7.49
N ASN A 400 10.18 7.81 7.98
CA ASN A 400 11.45 7.39 8.55
C ASN A 400 11.23 6.45 9.74
N ILE A 401 12.02 5.38 9.80
CA ILE A 401 12.15 4.57 11.02
C ILE A 401 12.99 5.41 11.96
N ARG A 402 12.33 6.09 12.90
CA ARG A 402 13.01 6.92 13.88
C ARG A 402 13.81 6.03 14.83
N ASP A 403 15.12 6.21 14.88
CA ASP A 403 15.91 5.81 16.03
C ASP A 403 15.71 6.87 17.11
N THR A 404 14.63 6.70 17.88
CA THR A 404 14.29 7.62 18.99
C THR A 404 15.45 7.81 19.96
N GLY A 405 16.32 6.81 20.10
CA GLY A 405 17.51 6.91 20.96
C GLY A 405 18.53 7.90 20.42
N SER A 406 18.84 7.85 19.12
CA SER A 406 19.79 8.77 18.48
C SER A 406 19.22 10.18 18.33
N GLU A 407 17.93 10.30 18.03
CA GLU A 407 17.25 11.60 17.93
C GLU A 407 17.18 12.30 19.30
N ILE A 408 16.87 11.59 20.37
CA ILE A 408 16.91 12.13 21.74
C ILE A 408 18.33 12.57 22.10
N ALA A 409 19.35 11.79 21.72
CA ALA A 409 20.74 12.17 21.95
C ALA A 409 21.13 13.44 21.18
N GLN A 410 20.67 13.58 19.93
CA GLN A 410 20.89 14.80 19.12
C GLN A 410 20.14 16.01 19.70
N LEU A 411 18.89 15.86 20.12
CA LEU A 411 18.14 16.94 20.76
C LEU A 411 18.78 17.36 22.08
N LYS A 412 19.25 16.39 22.88
CA LYS A 412 19.99 16.69 24.10
C LYS A 412 21.27 17.46 23.78
N THR A 413 22.04 17.05 22.77
CA THR A 413 23.23 17.75 22.31
C THR A 413 22.91 19.17 21.81
N ALA A 414 21.81 19.34 21.07
CA ALA A 414 21.36 20.65 20.62
C ALA A 414 20.95 21.56 21.81
N ALA A 415 20.24 21.02 22.79
CA ALA A 415 19.89 21.71 24.01
C ALA A 415 21.13 22.14 24.82
N GLU A 416 22.12 21.25 24.95
CA GLU A 416 23.39 21.53 25.65
C GLU A 416 24.27 22.55 24.90
N THR A 417 24.20 22.55 23.55
CA THR A 417 25.01 23.45 22.71
C THR A 417 24.46 24.88 22.68
N SER A 418 23.13 25.02 22.79
CA SER A 418 22.47 26.34 22.75
C SER A 418 21.43 26.49 23.88
N PRO A 419 21.88 26.48 25.14
CA PRO A 419 20.99 26.47 26.30
C PRO A 419 20.18 27.77 26.46
N ASN A 420 20.65 28.87 25.87
CA ASN A 420 20.09 30.21 26.01
C ASN A 420 19.35 30.70 24.74
N ASP A 421 19.17 29.85 23.72
CA ASP A 421 18.44 30.22 22.52
C ASP A 421 16.96 29.81 22.68
N PRO A 422 16.02 30.76 22.86
CA PRO A 422 14.60 30.47 23.07
C PRO A 422 13.95 29.74 21.90
N GLN A 423 14.40 30.01 20.66
CA GLN A 423 13.82 29.38 19.46
C GLN A 423 14.21 27.91 19.37
N ILE A 424 15.47 27.59 19.69
CA ILE A 424 15.94 26.19 19.71
C ILE A 424 15.24 25.41 20.81
N GLN A 425 15.13 25.98 22.03
CA GLN A 425 14.45 25.34 23.16
C GLN A 425 12.96 25.12 22.87
N LYS A 426 12.28 26.10 22.26
CA LYS A 426 10.88 25.95 21.80
C LYS A 426 10.74 24.85 20.78
N GLY A 427 11.61 24.80 19.76
CA GLY A 427 11.60 23.75 18.75
C GLY A 427 11.85 22.35 19.32
N ILE A 428 12.72 22.21 20.32
CA ILE A 428 12.95 20.95 21.03
C ILE A 428 11.72 20.54 21.83
N ALA A 429 11.09 21.47 22.55
CA ALA A 429 9.92 21.20 23.36
C ALA A 429 8.72 20.74 22.50
N ILE A 430 8.47 21.42 21.38
CA ILE A 430 7.42 21.03 20.40
C ILE A 430 7.71 19.61 19.91
N LYS A 431 8.94 19.30 19.51
CA LYS A 431 9.32 18.01 18.97
C LYS A 431 9.22 16.87 19.98
N VAL A 432 9.52 17.14 21.24
CA VAL A 432 9.34 16.19 22.35
C VAL A 432 7.86 15.98 22.67
N ALA A 433 7.05 17.04 22.64
CA ALA A 433 5.61 16.94 22.85
C ALA A 433 4.92 16.12 21.72
N GLU A 434 5.28 16.35 20.47
CA GLU A 434 4.83 15.53 19.34
C GLU A 434 5.18 14.04 19.51
N TRP A 435 6.38 13.73 20.04
CA TRP A 435 6.78 12.34 20.26
C TRP A 435 6.05 11.65 21.41
N MET A 436 5.64 12.43 22.39
CA MET A 436 4.91 11.95 23.57
C MET A 436 3.40 11.97 23.36
N GLU A 437 2.94 12.35 22.15
CA GLU A 437 1.50 12.52 21.83
C GLU A 437 0.78 13.45 22.84
N LEU A 438 1.50 14.45 23.31
CA LEU A 438 0.93 15.47 24.20
C LEU A 438 0.33 16.59 23.37
N GLU A 439 -0.90 16.98 23.70
CA GLU A 439 -1.47 18.24 23.21
C GLU A 439 -0.61 19.38 23.72
N TYR A 440 -0.04 20.13 22.81
CA TYR A 440 0.88 21.21 23.09
C TYR A 440 0.32 22.51 22.51
N ASP A 441 -0.09 23.43 23.38
CA ASP A 441 -0.52 24.75 22.95
C ASP A 441 0.74 25.61 22.64
N GLU A 442 0.92 25.99 21.38
CA GLU A 442 2.06 26.79 20.93
C GLU A 442 2.12 28.17 21.62
N ASP A 443 0.99 28.67 22.11
CA ASP A 443 0.88 29.95 22.78
C ASP A 443 1.15 29.88 24.29
N GLU A 444 1.09 28.68 24.90
CA GLU A 444 1.39 28.42 26.32
C GLU A 444 2.86 28.11 26.62
N VAL A 445 3.76 28.19 25.64
CA VAL A 445 5.18 28.07 25.93
C VAL A 445 5.58 29.20 26.86
N MET A 446 5.79 28.86 28.11
CA MET A 446 6.38 29.76 29.09
C MET A 446 7.53 30.52 28.43
N PRO A 447 7.50 31.84 28.40
CA PRO A 447 8.62 32.61 27.92
C PRO A 447 9.84 32.15 28.76
N THR A 448 10.88 31.66 28.08
CA THR A 448 12.16 31.42 28.75
C THR A 448 12.53 32.76 29.35
N THR A 449 12.34 32.85 30.67
CA THR A 449 12.61 34.10 31.41
C THR A 449 14.07 34.46 31.13
N THR A 450 14.28 35.59 30.47
CA THR A 450 15.65 36.10 30.33
C THR A 450 16.25 36.24 31.73
N PRO A 451 17.55 36.18 31.91
CA PRO A 451 18.17 36.39 33.22
C PRO A 451 17.70 37.68 33.92
N GLU A 452 17.23 38.64 33.14
CA GLU A 452 16.67 39.94 33.62
C GLU A 452 15.26 39.82 34.12
N ASP A 453 14.41 38.88 33.59
CA ASP A 453 13.02 38.71 33.97
C ASP A 453 12.80 37.66 35.10
N ARG A 454 13.85 36.86 35.40
CA ARG A 454 13.83 35.83 36.48
C ARG A 454 13.36 36.31 37.84
N PRO A 455 13.79 37.47 38.31
CA PRO A 455 13.33 37.97 39.63
C PRO A 455 11.83 38.25 39.66
N VAL A 456 11.27 38.76 38.56
CA VAL A 456 9.85 39.10 38.46
C VAL A 456 9.02 37.81 38.38
N HIS A 457 9.40 36.88 37.58
CA HIS A 457 8.70 35.61 37.41
C HIS A 457 8.73 34.75 38.70
N MET A 458 9.86 34.71 39.39
CA MET A 458 9.92 34.06 40.70
C MET A 458 9.03 34.71 41.75
N GLN A 459 8.92 36.03 41.71
CA GLN A 459 8.00 36.76 42.58
C GLN A 459 6.53 36.39 42.31
N GLU A 460 6.15 36.24 41.02
CA GLU A 460 4.83 35.79 40.60
C GLU A 460 4.54 34.36 41.07
N MET A 461 5.49 33.44 40.93
CA MET A 461 5.32 32.06 41.41
C MET A 461 5.17 32.00 42.95
N ILE A 462 5.95 32.76 43.67
CA ILE A 462 5.85 32.86 45.15
C ILE A 462 4.51 33.44 45.54
N MET A 463 4.00 34.48 44.87
CA MET A 463 2.66 35.04 45.10
C MET A 463 1.54 34.06 44.69
N GLY A 464 1.78 33.21 43.69
CA GLY A 464 0.89 32.14 43.29
C GLY A 464 0.84 30.94 44.23
N GLY A 465 1.67 30.94 45.30
CA GLY A 465 1.65 29.93 46.38
C GLY A 465 2.48 28.69 46.08
N TYR A 466 3.39 28.74 45.11
CA TYR A 466 4.30 27.62 44.84
C TYR A 466 5.34 27.45 45.97
N GLU A 467 5.58 26.21 46.38
CA GLU A 467 6.63 25.89 47.34
C GLU A 467 8.02 25.90 46.68
N ASP A 468 9.07 26.20 47.47
CA ASP A 468 10.45 26.29 46.97
C ASP A 468 10.88 25.05 46.19
N ALA A 469 10.48 23.86 46.67
CA ALA A 469 10.79 22.59 45.99
C ALA A 469 10.11 22.47 44.64
N GLN A 470 8.92 23.05 44.45
CA GLN A 470 8.21 23.07 43.17
C GLN A 470 8.87 24.05 42.19
N ILE A 471 9.27 25.23 42.70
CA ILE A 471 10.01 26.21 41.86
C ILE A 471 11.35 25.65 41.38
N LEU A 472 12.09 24.98 42.25
CA LEU A 472 13.35 24.33 41.88
C LEU A 472 13.20 23.14 40.92
N ALA A 473 12.05 22.45 41.02
CA ALA A 473 11.76 21.33 40.08
C ALA A 473 11.35 21.83 38.70
N LEU A 474 10.61 22.94 38.62
CA LEU A 474 10.16 23.58 37.38
C LEU A 474 11.29 24.37 36.70
N HIS A 475 12.20 24.93 37.51
CA HIS A 475 13.29 25.78 37.08
C HIS A 475 14.65 25.29 37.63
N PRO A 476 15.26 24.23 37.02
CA PRO A 476 16.52 23.68 37.51
C PRO A 476 17.69 24.65 37.50
N GLU A 477 17.59 25.72 36.72
CA GLU A 477 18.56 26.80 36.62
C GLU A 477 18.49 27.83 37.78
N VAL A 478 17.45 27.77 38.58
CA VAL A 478 17.24 28.65 39.74
C VAL A 478 17.86 28.05 40.99
N THR A 479 18.52 28.86 41.78
CA THR A 479 19.10 28.44 43.07
C THR A 479 18.20 28.84 44.24
N GLN A 480 18.33 28.17 45.38
CA GLN A 480 17.63 28.54 46.62
C GLN A 480 17.89 30.01 47.03
N ASN A 481 19.08 30.53 46.64
CA ASN A 481 19.45 31.93 46.90
C ASN A 481 18.60 32.89 46.05
N ASP A 482 18.29 32.52 44.81
CA ASP A 482 17.48 33.36 43.92
C ASP A 482 16.02 33.44 44.44
N ILE A 483 15.47 32.34 44.92
CA ILE A 483 14.15 32.29 45.58
C ILE A 483 14.12 33.17 46.86
N ASN A 484 15.14 33.10 47.66
CA ASN A 484 15.26 33.92 48.87
C ASN A 484 15.36 35.40 48.54
N ASN A 485 16.11 35.77 47.50
CA ASN A 485 16.23 37.14 47.01
C ASN A 485 14.89 37.68 46.48
N ALA A 486 14.15 36.86 45.72
CA ALA A 486 12.82 37.19 45.20
C ALA A 486 11.81 37.41 46.35
N ARG A 487 11.83 36.58 47.42
CA ARG A 487 11.05 36.77 48.65
C ARG A 487 11.39 38.04 49.38
N THR A 488 12.65 38.33 49.51
CA THR A 488 13.12 39.55 50.17
C THR A 488 12.65 40.80 49.43
N ALA A 489 12.73 40.79 48.11
CA ALA A 489 12.24 41.85 47.24
C ALA A 489 10.72 42.06 47.36
N LEU A 490 9.92 40.97 47.44
CA LEU A 490 8.48 41.03 47.68
C LEU A 490 8.13 41.66 49.03
N LEU A 491 8.89 41.34 50.05
CA LEU A 491 8.67 41.91 51.41
C LEU A 491 9.06 43.38 51.44
N THR A 492 10.03 43.82 50.66
CA THR A 492 10.43 45.22 50.57
C THR A 492 9.42 46.08 49.83
N ASN A 493 8.78 45.53 48.78
CA ASN A 493 7.77 46.19 47.97
C ASN A 493 6.39 46.23 48.64
N GLN A 494 6.13 45.47 49.69
CA GLN A 494 4.87 45.52 50.50
C GLN A 494 4.95 46.46 51.65
N GLY A 495 6.10 47.11 51.90
CA GLY A 495 6.37 48.01 53.02
C GLY A 495 6.39 49.51 52.67
N GLU A 496 6.12 49.88 51.41
CA GLU A 496 5.84 51.21 50.95
C GLU A 496 4.30 51.27 50.58
#